data_da1cdc1f7858476945b1a69bfc5ce4ce
#
_entry.id   da1cdc1f7858476945b1a69bfc5ce4ce
#
_cell.length_a   1.000
_cell.length_b   1.000
_cell.length_c   1.000
_cell.angle_alpha   90.00
_cell.angle_beta   90.00
_cell.angle_gamma   90.00
#
_symmetry.space_group_name_H-M   'P 1'
#
loop_
_entity.id
_entity.type
_entity.pdbx_description
1 polymer ?
#
loop_
_entity_poly.entity_id
_entity_poly.type
_entity_poly.pdbx_seq_one_letter_code
_entity_poly.pdbx_strand_id
1 'polypeptide(L)'
;MFDTLSDKLQATLGDLRGHGKLSEEALSKAMREIRLALLEADVNFQVVKEFVARVRERAAGAEVTKSLTPGQEVVRIVHEELTAIMGQGGSKLAFAGRPPTVILLAGLQGSGKTTAAAKLALLLRREGKAPALVAADLQRPAAIDQLEQLAKQIQIPVHVDKGTKDPVAVVKEGIEQARAQGRDTVILDTAGRLHVDEEMMDQLARVRAAAKPHNVLLVLDAMTGQDAVNVAEAFSKTIDFDGIVLTKLDGDARGGAALSVKAVTGKPIKLVSTGEKLDQLEYFHPDRMASRILGMGDVLTLIERAEAAAEKDEQAEMEKRLLQGRFTFDDFLQAYKMMRRMGPMKNVISLIPGLGKQLQGVNIDDSELGRVEAIVLSMTPEERSHPEIIKGSRRARIAAGSGTTVQQVNQLLTGRKQMEKMMKQFGRGKMPNLQSIVAQQRR
;
A
#
# COMPACT_ATOMS: atom_id res chain seq x y z
N MET A 1 4.70 -0.37 -7.96
CA MET A 1 3.22 -0.51 -8.06
C MET A 1 2.73 0.42 -9.15
N PHE A 2 2.17 -0.10 -10.22
CA PHE A 2 1.65 0.64 -11.39
C PHE A 2 2.66 1.55 -12.14
N ASP A 3 3.96 1.36 -11.96
CA ASP A 3 4.97 2.31 -12.44
C ASP A 3 4.88 2.52 -13.97
N THR A 4 4.72 1.44 -14.74
CA THR A 4 4.61 1.51 -16.21
C THR A 4 3.35 2.24 -16.68
N LEU A 5 2.19 1.94 -16.07
CA LEU A 5 0.92 2.60 -16.40
C LEU A 5 0.94 4.08 -15.97
N SER A 6 1.43 4.33 -14.76
CA SER A 6 1.52 5.67 -14.20
C SER A 6 2.38 6.60 -15.06
N ASP A 7 3.56 6.15 -15.50
CA ASP A 7 4.45 6.95 -16.34
C ASP A 7 3.80 7.34 -17.67
N LYS A 8 3.11 6.40 -18.33
CA LYS A 8 2.42 6.64 -19.59
C LYS A 8 1.25 7.62 -19.44
N LEU A 9 0.39 7.38 -18.44
CA LEU A 9 -0.76 8.25 -18.20
C LEU A 9 -0.31 9.66 -17.79
N GLN A 10 0.72 9.79 -16.96
CA GLN A 10 1.24 11.09 -16.57
C GLN A 10 1.87 11.85 -17.73
N ALA A 11 2.58 11.18 -18.64
CA ALA A 11 3.13 11.80 -19.84
C ALA A 11 2.00 12.37 -20.71
N THR A 12 0.99 11.55 -21.03
CA THR A 12 -0.16 11.96 -21.86
C THR A 12 -0.97 13.11 -21.22
N LEU A 13 -1.26 13.01 -19.92
CA LEU A 13 -2.05 14.02 -19.20
C LEU A 13 -1.23 15.27 -18.86
N GLY A 14 0.09 15.16 -18.77
CA GLY A 14 1.01 16.28 -18.61
C GLY A 14 0.96 17.23 -19.80
N ASP A 15 0.97 16.67 -21.00
CA ASP A 15 0.84 17.42 -22.23
C ASP A 15 -0.49 18.21 -22.30
N LEU A 16 -1.60 17.58 -21.85
CA LEU A 16 -2.91 18.28 -21.81
C LEU A 16 -2.95 19.43 -20.81
N ARG A 17 -2.28 19.32 -19.66
CA ARG A 17 -2.25 20.38 -18.63
C ARG A 17 -1.61 21.67 -19.12
N GLY A 18 -0.68 21.60 -20.08
CA GLY A 18 0.03 22.74 -20.64
C GLY A 18 -0.77 23.57 -21.66
N HIS A 19 -1.91 23.06 -22.16
CA HIS A 19 -2.69 23.71 -23.20
C HIS A 19 -3.83 24.56 -22.61
N GLY A 20 -3.79 25.85 -22.82
CA GLY A 20 -4.85 26.78 -22.37
C GLY A 20 -6.20 26.60 -23.12
N LYS A 21 -6.19 25.99 -24.30
CA LYS A 21 -7.38 25.56 -25.06
C LYS A 21 -7.22 24.09 -25.46
N LEU A 22 -8.20 23.29 -25.18
CA LEU A 22 -8.24 21.89 -25.57
C LEU A 22 -8.86 21.78 -26.99
N SER A 23 -8.05 21.41 -27.98
CA SER A 23 -8.56 21.11 -29.31
C SER A 23 -9.13 19.67 -29.35
N GLU A 24 -10.10 19.41 -30.24
CA GLU A 24 -10.65 18.07 -30.43
C GLU A 24 -9.59 17.06 -30.90
N GLU A 25 -8.60 17.53 -31.66
CA GLU A 25 -7.45 16.72 -32.08
C GLU A 25 -6.57 16.32 -30.90
N ALA A 26 -6.26 17.26 -29.99
CA ALA A 26 -5.46 16.99 -28.78
C ALA A 26 -6.19 16.01 -27.86
N LEU A 27 -7.50 16.17 -27.66
CA LEU A 27 -8.31 15.25 -26.90
C LEU A 27 -8.31 13.85 -27.53
N SER A 28 -8.53 13.76 -28.86
CA SER A 28 -8.55 12.49 -29.58
C SER A 28 -7.20 11.77 -29.53
N LYS A 29 -6.09 12.51 -29.61
CA LYS A 29 -4.73 11.97 -29.44
C LYS A 29 -4.55 11.41 -28.01
N ALA A 30 -4.89 12.19 -27.01
CA ALA A 30 -4.76 11.76 -25.60
C ALA A 30 -5.60 10.52 -25.31
N MET A 31 -6.85 10.46 -25.80
CA MET A 31 -7.71 9.28 -25.63
C MET A 31 -7.14 8.02 -26.29
N ARG A 32 -6.45 8.17 -27.42
CA ARG A 32 -5.75 7.05 -28.08
C ARG A 32 -4.57 6.57 -27.23
N GLU A 33 -3.78 7.48 -26.72
CA GLU A 33 -2.61 7.17 -25.88
C GLU A 33 -3.03 6.53 -24.54
N ILE A 34 -4.07 7.06 -23.88
CA ILE A 34 -4.65 6.47 -22.67
C ILE A 34 -5.16 5.05 -22.95
N ARG A 35 -5.87 4.84 -24.08
CA ARG A 35 -6.33 3.51 -24.46
C ARG A 35 -5.18 2.52 -24.62
N LEU A 36 -4.11 2.92 -25.31
CA LEU A 36 -2.92 2.10 -25.50
C LEU A 36 -2.24 1.79 -24.17
N ALA A 37 -2.07 2.79 -23.30
CA ALA A 37 -1.46 2.61 -21.98
C ALA A 37 -2.24 1.60 -21.12
N LEU A 38 -3.57 1.65 -21.12
CA LEU A 38 -4.41 0.71 -20.38
C LEU A 38 -4.35 -0.72 -20.97
N LEU A 39 -4.34 -0.86 -22.30
CA LEU A 39 -4.20 -2.18 -22.96
C LEU A 39 -2.82 -2.79 -22.70
N GLU A 40 -1.75 -2.01 -22.77
CA GLU A 40 -0.39 -2.47 -22.44
C GLU A 40 -0.22 -2.78 -20.93
N ALA A 41 -1.05 -2.15 -20.09
CA ALA A 41 -1.15 -2.48 -18.68
C ALA A 41 -2.00 -3.73 -18.40
N ASP A 42 -2.37 -4.47 -19.45
CA ASP A 42 -3.16 -5.70 -19.34
C ASP A 42 -4.56 -5.49 -18.72
N VAL A 43 -5.16 -4.31 -18.95
CA VAL A 43 -6.56 -4.05 -18.55
C VAL A 43 -7.51 -4.72 -19.52
N ASN A 44 -8.62 -5.27 -19.03
CA ASN A 44 -9.61 -5.95 -19.83
C ASN A 44 -10.13 -5.04 -20.97
N PHE A 45 -10.17 -5.58 -22.19
CA PHE A 45 -10.51 -4.82 -23.41
C PHE A 45 -11.87 -4.10 -23.33
N GLN A 46 -12.89 -4.77 -22.80
CA GLN A 46 -14.23 -4.19 -22.68
C GLN A 46 -14.23 -3.04 -21.66
N VAL A 47 -13.52 -3.21 -20.56
CA VAL A 47 -13.34 -2.16 -19.53
C VAL A 47 -12.65 -0.93 -20.13
N VAL A 48 -11.57 -1.13 -20.91
CA VAL A 48 -10.86 -0.04 -21.59
C VAL A 48 -11.77 0.68 -22.58
N LYS A 49 -12.56 -0.06 -23.38
CA LYS A 49 -13.48 0.52 -24.35
C LYS A 49 -14.53 1.41 -23.68
N GLU A 50 -15.15 0.93 -22.63
CA GLU A 50 -16.16 1.69 -21.87
C GLU A 50 -15.57 2.90 -21.16
N PHE A 51 -14.40 2.73 -20.55
CA PHE A 51 -13.67 3.82 -19.89
C PHE A 51 -13.39 4.97 -20.86
N VAL A 52 -12.76 4.67 -22.01
CA VAL A 52 -12.41 5.69 -23.01
C VAL A 52 -13.66 6.37 -23.58
N ALA A 53 -14.76 5.62 -23.78
CA ALA A 53 -16.03 6.18 -24.25
C ALA A 53 -16.59 7.19 -23.22
N ARG A 54 -16.66 6.83 -21.92
CA ARG A 54 -17.15 7.70 -20.86
C ARG A 54 -16.29 8.95 -20.68
N VAL A 55 -14.96 8.78 -20.66
CA VAL A 55 -14.04 9.93 -20.54
C VAL A 55 -14.22 10.88 -21.70
N ARG A 56 -14.34 10.36 -22.95
CA ARG A 56 -14.53 11.18 -24.16
C ARG A 56 -15.85 11.94 -24.13
N GLU A 57 -16.94 11.28 -23.77
CA GLU A 57 -18.27 11.89 -23.65
C GLU A 57 -18.26 13.04 -22.64
N ARG A 58 -17.71 12.81 -21.46
CA ARG A 58 -17.61 13.83 -20.41
C ARG A 58 -16.66 14.96 -20.78
N ALA A 59 -15.52 14.66 -21.40
CA ALA A 59 -14.54 15.66 -21.85
C ALA A 59 -15.05 16.55 -22.98
N ALA A 60 -15.97 16.07 -23.80
CA ALA A 60 -16.66 16.87 -24.83
C ALA A 60 -17.79 17.74 -24.27
N GLY A 61 -18.15 17.57 -23.01
CA GLY A 61 -19.26 18.28 -22.36
C GLY A 61 -19.00 19.77 -22.16
N ALA A 62 -20.08 20.52 -21.93
CA ALA A 62 -20.05 21.98 -21.80
C ALA A 62 -19.20 22.48 -20.58
N GLU A 63 -19.06 21.67 -19.55
CA GLU A 63 -18.25 21.99 -18.36
C GLU A 63 -16.78 22.15 -18.71
N VAL A 64 -16.22 21.23 -19.51
CA VAL A 64 -14.82 21.28 -19.96
C VAL A 64 -14.61 22.40 -20.97
N THR A 65 -15.54 22.56 -21.92
CA THR A 65 -15.45 23.57 -23.00
C THR A 65 -15.48 25.01 -22.46
N LYS A 66 -16.18 25.23 -21.34
CA LYS A 66 -16.30 26.54 -20.67
C LYS A 66 -15.31 26.75 -19.55
N SER A 67 -14.52 25.75 -19.20
CA SER A 67 -13.53 25.84 -18.10
C SER A 67 -12.35 26.74 -18.49
N LEU A 68 -11.84 27.50 -17.53
CA LEU A 68 -10.59 28.26 -17.68
C LEU A 68 -9.35 27.35 -17.71
N THR A 69 -9.48 26.09 -17.28
CA THR A 69 -8.41 25.09 -17.24
C THR A 69 -8.91 23.74 -17.82
N PRO A 70 -9.22 23.66 -19.14
CA PRO A 70 -9.81 22.46 -19.72
C PRO A 70 -8.97 21.20 -19.56
N GLY A 71 -7.64 21.30 -19.64
CA GLY A 71 -6.75 20.16 -19.46
C GLY A 71 -6.76 19.58 -18.03
N GLN A 72 -6.92 20.43 -17.01
CA GLN A 72 -7.06 19.96 -15.61
C GLN A 72 -8.40 19.26 -15.41
N GLU A 73 -9.45 19.77 -16.07
CA GLU A 73 -10.77 19.16 -15.99
C GLU A 73 -10.79 17.75 -16.62
N VAL A 74 -10.09 17.54 -17.73
CA VAL A 74 -9.92 16.19 -18.30
C VAL A 74 -9.18 15.27 -17.33
N VAL A 75 -8.15 15.75 -16.64
CA VAL A 75 -7.45 14.95 -15.62
C VAL A 75 -8.38 14.56 -14.47
N ARG A 76 -9.25 15.46 -14.03
CA ARG A 76 -10.28 15.20 -13.01
C ARG A 76 -11.26 14.10 -13.49
N ILE A 77 -11.74 14.22 -14.73
CA ILE A 77 -12.64 13.22 -15.33
C ILE A 77 -11.95 11.85 -15.39
N VAL A 78 -10.70 11.78 -15.83
CA VAL A 78 -9.93 10.53 -15.88
C VAL A 78 -9.77 9.93 -14.48
N HIS A 79 -9.50 10.75 -13.45
CA HIS A 79 -9.40 10.30 -12.07
C HIS A 79 -10.73 9.70 -11.57
N GLU A 80 -11.85 10.39 -11.82
CA GLU A 80 -13.18 9.93 -11.40
C GLU A 80 -13.58 8.63 -12.10
N GLU A 81 -13.31 8.51 -13.41
CA GLU A 81 -13.60 7.28 -14.16
C GLU A 81 -12.68 6.11 -13.73
N LEU A 82 -11.39 6.35 -13.45
CA LEU A 82 -10.52 5.33 -12.86
C LEU A 82 -11.04 4.87 -11.49
N THR A 83 -11.47 5.80 -10.67
CA THR A 83 -12.08 5.49 -9.38
C THR A 83 -13.35 4.66 -9.55
N ALA A 84 -14.21 5.02 -10.50
CA ALA A 84 -15.47 4.33 -10.76
C ALA A 84 -15.29 2.88 -11.23
N ILE A 85 -14.33 2.60 -12.11
CA ILE A 85 -14.05 1.21 -12.55
C ILE A 85 -13.48 0.32 -11.44
N MET A 86 -12.71 0.90 -10.51
CA MET A 86 -12.19 0.18 -9.35
C MET A 86 -13.22 0.05 -8.22
N GLY A 87 -14.22 0.93 -8.17
CA GLY A 87 -15.30 0.92 -7.17
C GLY A 87 -15.52 2.29 -6.54
N GLN A 88 -16.76 2.59 -6.17
CA GLN A 88 -17.10 3.80 -5.44
C GLN A 88 -17.06 3.50 -3.93
N GLY A 89 -16.10 4.07 -3.22
CA GLY A 89 -15.91 3.92 -1.77
C GLY A 89 -15.26 2.59 -1.35
N GLY A 90 -14.60 2.60 -0.20
CA GLY A 90 -13.99 1.40 0.40
C GLY A 90 -15.06 0.43 0.88
N SER A 91 -15.04 -0.79 0.38
CA SER A 91 -15.93 -1.87 0.85
C SER A 91 -15.39 -2.48 2.13
N LYS A 92 -16.06 -2.28 3.25
CA LYS A 92 -15.64 -2.82 4.56
C LYS A 92 -15.99 -4.31 4.70
N LEU A 93 -15.33 -4.97 5.65
CA LEU A 93 -15.69 -6.32 6.09
C LEU A 93 -17.01 -6.26 6.86
N ALA A 94 -17.85 -7.30 6.68
CA ALA A 94 -19.05 -7.47 7.47
C ALA A 94 -18.69 -8.16 8.80
N PHE A 95 -19.15 -7.60 9.91
CA PHE A 95 -18.96 -8.19 11.24
C PHE A 95 -20.27 -8.72 11.78
N ALA A 96 -20.21 -9.88 12.45
CA ALA A 96 -21.35 -10.53 13.07
C ALA A 96 -21.86 -9.69 14.26
N GLY A 97 -23.20 -9.64 14.42
CA GLY A 97 -23.80 -9.06 15.62
C GLY A 97 -23.55 -9.88 16.90
N ARG A 98 -23.24 -11.19 16.74
CA ARG A 98 -22.81 -12.10 17.82
C ARG A 98 -21.52 -12.79 17.41
N PRO A 99 -20.43 -12.68 18.17
CA PRO A 99 -19.16 -13.35 17.91
C PRO A 99 -19.27 -14.88 17.86
N PRO A 100 -18.39 -15.53 17.08
CA PRO A 100 -17.34 -14.95 16.25
C PRO A 100 -17.82 -14.55 14.84
N THR A 101 -17.21 -13.52 14.26
CA THR A 101 -17.25 -13.26 12.83
C THR A 101 -16.40 -14.31 12.12
N VAL A 102 -16.92 -14.98 11.13
CA VAL A 102 -16.18 -15.97 10.34
C VAL A 102 -15.84 -15.39 8.98
N ILE A 103 -14.56 -15.40 8.62
CA ILE A 103 -14.02 -14.95 7.33
C ILE A 103 -13.37 -16.16 6.64
N LEU A 104 -13.84 -16.48 5.45
CA LEU A 104 -13.33 -17.59 4.65
C LEU A 104 -12.47 -17.04 3.52
N LEU A 105 -11.22 -17.50 3.40
CA LEU A 105 -10.34 -17.16 2.29
C LEU A 105 -10.37 -18.29 1.25
N ALA A 106 -10.72 -17.93 0.01
CA ALA A 106 -10.74 -18.82 -1.15
C ALA A 106 -9.75 -18.35 -2.21
N GLY A 107 -9.35 -19.22 -3.15
CA GLY A 107 -8.47 -18.82 -4.27
C GLY A 107 -7.51 -19.94 -4.67
N LEU A 108 -6.79 -19.74 -5.76
CA LEU A 108 -5.86 -20.73 -6.31
C LEU A 108 -4.61 -20.91 -5.43
N GLN A 109 -3.88 -22.00 -5.69
CA GLN A 109 -2.56 -22.20 -5.11
C GLN A 109 -1.60 -21.09 -5.52
N GLY A 110 -0.78 -20.60 -4.59
CA GLY A 110 0.18 -19.52 -4.85
C GLY A 110 -0.41 -18.11 -4.86
N SER A 111 -1.75 -17.94 -4.75
CA SER A 111 -2.37 -16.63 -4.66
C SER A 111 -2.08 -15.87 -3.36
N GLY A 112 -1.43 -16.51 -2.37
CA GLY A 112 -1.04 -15.87 -1.11
C GLY A 112 -2.07 -15.95 0.01
N LYS A 113 -3.02 -16.90 -0.01
CA LYS A 113 -4.07 -17.08 1.01
C LYS A 113 -3.52 -17.17 2.44
N THR A 114 -2.58 -18.09 2.67
CA THR A 114 -1.98 -18.33 3.99
C THR A 114 -1.32 -17.06 4.56
N THR A 115 -0.57 -16.35 3.72
CA THR A 115 0.04 -15.07 4.11
C THR A 115 -1.03 -13.99 4.32
N ALA A 116 -2.06 -13.95 3.46
CA ALA A 116 -3.18 -13.00 3.61
C ALA A 116 -3.98 -13.28 4.89
N ALA A 117 -4.16 -14.55 5.30
CA ALA A 117 -4.81 -14.92 6.56
C ALA A 117 -4.06 -14.30 7.76
N ALA A 118 -2.74 -14.48 7.81
CA ALA A 118 -1.92 -13.92 8.89
C ALA A 118 -1.91 -12.38 8.87
N LYS A 119 -1.77 -11.76 7.69
CA LYS A 119 -1.83 -10.29 7.53
C LYS A 119 -3.18 -9.73 7.97
N LEU A 120 -4.28 -10.38 7.57
CA LEU A 120 -5.63 -9.98 7.95
C LEU A 120 -5.85 -10.10 9.46
N ALA A 121 -5.37 -11.18 10.07
CA ALA A 121 -5.43 -11.36 11.52
C ALA A 121 -4.67 -10.24 12.26
N LEU A 122 -3.48 -9.88 11.76
CA LEU A 122 -2.70 -8.78 12.33
C LEU A 122 -3.40 -7.42 12.16
N LEU A 123 -3.99 -7.15 10.98
CA LEU A 123 -4.76 -5.93 10.71
C LEU A 123 -5.94 -5.81 11.68
N LEU A 124 -6.75 -6.86 11.79
CA LEU A 124 -7.93 -6.88 12.67
C LEU A 124 -7.57 -6.73 14.15
N ARG A 125 -6.44 -7.33 14.60
CA ARG A 125 -5.94 -7.12 15.96
C ARG A 125 -5.56 -5.67 16.23
N ARG A 126 -4.96 -4.97 15.26
CA ARG A 126 -4.66 -3.54 15.37
C ARG A 126 -5.93 -2.68 15.46
N GLU A 127 -7.02 -3.17 14.89
CA GLU A 127 -8.36 -2.56 14.99
C GLU A 127 -9.11 -2.94 16.29
N GLY A 128 -8.42 -3.60 17.22
CA GLY A 128 -9.00 -3.96 18.53
C GLY A 128 -9.83 -5.25 18.51
N LYS A 129 -9.74 -6.08 17.45
CA LYS A 129 -10.38 -7.40 17.39
C LYS A 129 -9.51 -8.47 18.04
N ALA A 130 -10.15 -9.57 18.41
CA ALA A 130 -9.49 -10.76 18.97
C ALA A 130 -9.53 -11.94 17.97
N PRO A 131 -8.73 -11.92 16.89
CA PRO A 131 -8.79 -12.93 15.84
C PRO A 131 -8.20 -14.27 16.28
N ALA A 132 -8.66 -15.35 15.61
CA ALA A 132 -8.04 -16.67 15.58
C ALA A 132 -7.93 -17.15 14.13
N LEU A 133 -6.97 -18.03 13.88
CA LEU A 133 -6.73 -18.66 12.58
C LEU A 133 -7.14 -20.12 12.62
N VAL A 134 -7.60 -20.67 11.48
CA VAL A 134 -7.89 -22.09 11.30
C VAL A 134 -7.19 -22.58 10.04
N ALA A 135 -6.35 -23.61 10.17
CA ALA A 135 -5.63 -24.24 9.07
C ALA A 135 -6.49 -25.31 8.40
N ALA A 136 -7.23 -24.91 7.37
CA ALA A 136 -8.10 -25.83 6.62
C ALA A 136 -7.51 -26.28 5.26
N ASP A 137 -6.25 -25.93 4.94
CA ASP A 137 -5.47 -26.49 3.81
C ASP A 137 -4.80 -27.80 4.24
N LEU A 138 -5.57 -28.87 4.29
CA LEU A 138 -5.09 -30.18 4.74
C LEU A 138 -4.39 -30.98 3.63
N GLN A 139 -4.45 -30.52 2.39
CA GLN A 139 -3.79 -31.19 1.26
C GLN A 139 -2.28 -30.90 1.22
N ARG A 140 -1.84 -29.84 1.90
CA ARG A 140 -0.46 -29.37 1.90
C ARG A 140 0.08 -29.24 3.32
N PRO A 141 0.76 -30.27 3.87
CA PRO A 141 1.32 -30.19 5.22
C PRO A 141 2.19 -28.95 5.46
N ALA A 142 3.00 -28.57 4.46
CA ALA A 142 3.82 -27.37 4.53
C ALA A 142 3.00 -26.05 4.66
N ALA A 143 1.76 -25.99 4.18
CA ALA A 143 0.89 -24.82 4.36
C ALA A 143 0.40 -24.70 5.81
N ILE A 144 0.11 -25.82 6.46
CA ILE A 144 -0.24 -25.86 7.88
C ILE A 144 0.94 -25.34 8.71
N ASP A 145 2.15 -25.89 8.50
CA ASP A 145 3.35 -25.47 9.22
C ASP A 145 3.65 -23.98 8.97
N GLN A 146 3.45 -23.51 7.76
CA GLN A 146 3.59 -22.09 7.40
C GLN A 146 2.62 -21.22 8.19
N LEU A 147 1.35 -21.59 8.27
CA LEU A 147 0.36 -20.82 9.02
C LEU A 147 0.67 -20.82 10.52
N GLU A 148 1.11 -21.97 11.09
CA GLU A 148 1.56 -22.05 12.48
C GLU A 148 2.73 -21.11 12.77
N GLN A 149 3.74 -21.06 11.89
CA GLN A 149 4.90 -20.18 12.04
C GLN A 149 4.48 -18.70 11.98
N LEU A 150 3.64 -18.34 11.01
CA LEU A 150 3.11 -16.98 10.88
C LEU A 150 2.26 -16.59 12.10
N ALA A 151 1.37 -17.47 12.56
CA ALA A 151 0.54 -17.26 13.74
C ALA A 151 1.38 -17.03 15.00
N LYS A 152 2.45 -17.82 15.18
CA LYS A 152 3.41 -17.66 16.28
C LYS A 152 4.14 -16.32 16.21
N GLN A 153 4.58 -15.92 15.01
CA GLN A 153 5.27 -14.64 14.81
C GLN A 153 4.40 -13.44 15.19
N ILE A 154 3.11 -13.51 14.87
CA ILE A 154 2.15 -12.45 15.21
C ILE A 154 1.43 -12.70 16.54
N GLN A 155 1.73 -13.74 17.28
CA GLN A 155 1.12 -14.09 18.58
C GLN A 155 -0.42 -14.17 18.51
N ILE A 156 -0.96 -14.82 17.47
CA ILE A 156 -2.39 -15.06 17.28
C ILE A 156 -2.62 -16.58 17.35
N PRO A 157 -3.66 -17.07 18.08
CA PRO A 157 -3.92 -18.49 18.16
C PRO A 157 -4.33 -19.06 16.79
N VAL A 158 -3.89 -20.26 16.54
CA VAL A 158 -4.25 -21.04 15.35
C VAL A 158 -4.75 -22.42 15.76
N HIS A 159 -5.87 -22.83 15.18
CA HIS A 159 -6.36 -24.19 15.28
C HIS A 159 -5.80 -25.03 14.13
N VAL A 160 -5.20 -26.16 14.47
CA VAL A 160 -4.60 -27.12 13.56
C VAL A 160 -4.97 -28.52 13.99
N ASP A 161 -5.45 -29.33 13.06
CA ASP A 161 -5.56 -30.78 13.24
C ASP A 161 -4.84 -31.50 12.09
N LYS A 162 -3.70 -32.12 12.42
CA LYS A 162 -2.88 -32.88 11.46
C LYS A 162 -3.35 -34.37 11.33
N GLY A 163 -4.30 -34.79 12.16
CA GLY A 163 -4.82 -36.17 12.20
C GLY A 163 -5.95 -36.41 11.23
N THR A 164 -6.68 -35.39 10.83
CA THR A 164 -7.84 -35.49 9.91
C THR A 164 -7.50 -35.07 8.49
N LYS A 165 -8.26 -35.61 7.53
CA LYS A 165 -8.28 -35.15 6.13
C LYS A 165 -9.57 -34.44 5.75
N ASP A 166 -10.50 -34.26 6.70
CA ASP A 166 -11.77 -33.58 6.46
C ASP A 166 -11.69 -32.09 6.88
N PRO A 167 -11.59 -31.14 5.93
CA PRO A 167 -11.52 -29.73 6.24
C PRO A 167 -12.80 -29.20 6.89
N VAL A 168 -13.95 -29.87 6.70
CA VAL A 168 -15.21 -29.47 7.34
C VAL A 168 -15.15 -29.73 8.85
N ALA A 169 -14.57 -30.86 9.27
CA ALA A 169 -14.38 -31.15 10.69
C ALA A 169 -13.46 -30.14 11.36
N VAL A 170 -12.28 -29.85 10.75
CA VAL A 170 -11.31 -28.87 11.26
C VAL A 170 -11.93 -27.48 11.41
N VAL A 171 -12.70 -27.05 10.41
CA VAL A 171 -13.35 -25.72 10.44
C VAL A 171 -14.39 -25.63 11.55
N LYS A 172 -15.23 -26.65 11.74
CA LYS A 172 -16.23 -26.67 12.81
C LYS A 172 -15.57 -26.62 14.18
N GLU A 173 -14.58 -27.48 14.39
CA GLU A 173 -13.85 -27.55 15.67
C GLU A 173 -13.08 -26.25 15.93
N GLY A 174 -12.40 -25.71 14.92
CA GLY A 174 -11.67 -24.43 15.03
C GLY A 174 -12.58 -23.25 15.38
N ILE A 175 -13.78 -23.16 14.81
CA ILE A 175 -14.76 -22.14 15.15
C ILE A 175 -15.25 -22.29 16.61
N GLU A 176 -15.57 -23.54 17.05
CA GLU A 176 -16.01 -23.79 18.42
C GLU A 176 -14.90 -23.53 19.43
N GLN A 177 -13.66 -23.92 19.12
CA GLN A 177 -12.51 -23.62 19.98
C GLN A 177 -12.26 -22.11 20.09
N ALA A 178 -12.33 -21.37 18.98
CA ALA A 178 -12.20 -19.92 18.98
C ALA A 178 -13.31 -19.26 19.83
N ARG A 179 -14.55 -19.75 19.74
CA ARG A 179 -15.66 -19.29 20.56
C ARG A 179 -15.40 -19.55 22.05
N ALA A 180 -14.95 -20.75 22.41
CA ALA A 180 -14.62 -21.11 23.78
C ALA A 180 -13.48 -20.25 24.36
N GLN A 181 -12.56 -19.82 23.51
CA GLN A 181 -11.46 -18.90 23.88
C GLN A 181 -11.85 -17.41 23.89
N GLY A 182 -13.13 -17.09 23.66
CA GLY A 182 -13.60 -15.71 23.61
C GLY A 182 -13.07 -14.90 22.41
N ARG A 183 -12.73 -15.57 21.30
CA ARG A 183 -12.32 -14.88 20.06
C ARG A 183 -13.54 -14.33 19.35
N ASP A 184 -13.42 -13.10 18.87
CA ASP A 184 -14.51 -12.38 18.17
C ASP A 184 -14.46 -12.56 16.65
N THR A 185 -13.33 -13.03 16.10
CA THR A 185 -13.13 -13.21 14.66
C THR A 185 -12.36 -14.50 14.39
N VAL A 186 -12.78 -15.24 13.39
CA VAL A 186 -12.13 -16.49 12.93
C VAL A 186 -11.83 -16.37 11.45
N ILE A 187 -10.59 -16.59 11.05
CA ILE A 187 -10.14 -16.56 9.66
C ILE A 187 -9.78 -17.97 9.24
N LEU A 188 -10.46 -18.48 8.20
CA LEU A 188 -10.28 -19.81 7.67
C LEU A 188 -9.35 -19.77 6.47
N ASP A 189 -8.15 -20.36 6.56
CA ASP A 189 -7.22 -20.56 5.45
C ASP A 189 -7.53 -21.89 4.76
N THR A 190 -8.15 -21.84 3.57
CA THR A 190 -8.57 -23.03 2.84
C THR A 190 -7.55 -23.48 1.81
N ALA A 191 -7.67 -24.74 1.39
CA ALA A 191 -6.89 -25.30 0.30
C ALA A 191 -7.07 -24.48 -1.00
N GLY A 192 -6.02 -24.46 -1.82
CA GLY A 192 -6.07 -23.99 -3.19
C GLY A 192 -5.45 -25.01 -4.11
N ARG A 193 -6.03 -25.16 -5.31
CA ARG A 193 -5.45 -25.95 -6.39
C ARG A 193 -4.84 -25.06 -7.46
N LEU A 194 -4.10 -25.67 -8.39
CA LEU A 194 -3.47 -24.95 -9.49
C LEU A 194 -4.49 -24.36 -10.47
N HIS A 195 -5.64 -25.02 -10.61
CA HIS A 195 -6.73 -24.61 -11.47
C HIS A 195 -8.07 -24.68 -10.75
N VAL A 196 -9.06 -23.97 -11.27
CA VAL A 196 -10.45 -24.08 -10.83
C VAL A 196 -10.99 -25.41 -11.38
N ASP A 197 -11.23 -26.40 -10.50
CA ASP A 197 -11.83 -27.69 -10.82
C ASP A 197 -13.05 -27.98 -9.94
N GLU A 198 -13.88 -28.94 -10.34
CA GLU A 198 -15.11 -29.30 -9.64
C GLU A 198 -14.85 -29.76 -8.20
N GLU A 199 -13.80 -30.56 -7.99
CA GLU A 199 -13.48 -31.10 -6.67
C GLU A 199 -13.10 -30.02 -5.67
N MET A 200 -12.32 -29.02 -6.12
CA MET A 200 -11.99 -27.84 -5.30
C MET A 200 -13.24 -27.05 -4.97
N MET A 201 -14.11 -26.83 -5.95
CA MET A 201 -15.32 -26.03 -5.78
C MET A 201 -16.32 -26.73 -4.85
N ASP A 202 -16.46 -28.05 -4.96
CA ASP A 202 -17.28 -28.86 -4.05
C ASP A 202 -16.75 -28.87 -2.62
N GLN A 203 -15.44 -29.01 -2.46
CA GLN A 203 -14.80 -28.91 -1.14
C GLN A 203 -15.05 -27.54 -0.50
N LEU A 204 -14.84 -26.48 -1.26
CA LEU A 204 -15.05 -25.11 -0.79
C LEU A 204 -16.54 -24.85 -0.46
N ALA A 205 -17.47 -25.36 -1.27
CA ALA A 205 -18.90 -25.28 -1.01
C ALA A 205 -19.29 -25.98 0.30
N ARG A 206 -18.75 -27.18 0.56
CA ARG A 206 -18.98 -27.91 1.83
C ARG A 206 -18.42 -27.15 3.03
N VAL A 207 -17.21 -26.61 2.93
CA VAL A 207 -16.60 -25.80 3.97
C VAL A 207 -17.43 -24.53 4.22
N ARG A 208 -17.86 -23.84 3.17
CA ARG A 208 -18.72 -22.64 3.27
C ARG A 208 -20.04 -22.95 3.96
N ALA A 209 -20.71 -24.06 3.57
CA ALA A 209 -21.97 -24.47 4.17
C ALA A 209 -21.84 -24.78 5.67
N ALA A 210 -20.72 -25.40 6.07
CA ALA A 210 -20.43 -25.74 7.46
C ALA A 210 -20.04 -24.52 8.31
N ALA A 211 -19.20 -23.62 7.76
CA ALA A 211 -18.67 -22.45 8.46
C ALA A 211 -19.66 -21.29 8.54
N LYS A 212 -20.60 -21.20 7.59
CA LYS A 212 -21.54 -20.07 7.42
C LYS A 212 -20.82 -18.71 7.56
N PRO A 213 -19.83 -18.44 6.71
CA PRO A 213 -18.99 -17.26 6.86
C PRO A 213 -19.78 -15.97 6.64
N HIS A 214 -19.39 -14.91 7.36
CA HIS A 214 -19.90 -13.56 7.20
C HIS A 214 -19.21 -12.81 6.05
N ASN A 215 -18.02 -13.26 5.68
CA ASN A 215 -17.30 -12.81 4.49
C ASN A 215 -16.65 -14.02 3.82
N VAL A 216 -16.88 -14.17 2.52
CA VAL A 216 -16.10 -15.03 1.63
C VAL A 216 -15.21 -14.11 0.80
N LEU A 217 -13.90 -14.19 1.00
CA LEU A 217 -12.92 -13.36 0.31
C LEU A 217 -12.14 -14.18 -0.70
N LEU A 218 -12.21 -13.79 -1.97
CA LEU A 218 -11.41 -14.40 -3.02
C LEU A 218 -10.02 -13.73 -3.05
N VAL A 219 -8.99 -14.52 -2.82
CA VAL A 219 -7.60 -14.07 -2.82
C VAL A 219 -6.98 -14.28 -4.19
N LEU A 220 -6.56 -13.20 -4.84
CA LEU A 220 -6.00 -13.17 -6.18
C LEU A 220 -4.60 -12.58 -6.17
N ASP A 221 -3.73 -13.12 -7.01
CA ASP A 221 -2.40 -12.57 -7.28
C ASP A 221 -2.49 -11.47 -8.34
N ALA A 222 -2.22 -10.23 -7.98
CA ALA A 222 -2.29 -9.09 -8.90
C ALA A 222 -1.31 -9.20 -10.07
N MET A 223 -0.17 -9.88 -9.86
CA MET A 223 0.86 -10.04 -10.89
C MET A 223 0.43 -10.91 -12.08
N THR A 224 -0.62 -11.74 -11.91
CA THR A 224 -1.14 -12.60 -12.97
C THR A 224 -2.03 -11.86 -13.99
N GLY A 225 -2.28 -10.56 -13.77
CA GLY A 225 -2.99 -9.70 -14.72
C GLY A 225 -4.39 -10.22 -15.06
N GLN A 226 -4.70 -10.46 -16.34
CA GLN A 226 -6.00 -10.95 -16.80
C GLN A 226 -6.33 -12.36 -16.31
N ASP A 227 -5.35 -13.20 -15.99
CA ASP A 227 -5.62 -14.52 -15.42
C ASP A 227 -6.29 -14.41 -14.05
N ALA A 228 -5.94 -13.40 -13.24
CA ALA A 228 -6.64 -13.12 -11.99
C ALA A 228 -8.13 -12.78 -12.24
N VAL A 229 -8.43 -12.04 -13.31
CA VAL A 229 -9.80 -11.70 -13.69
C VAL A 229 -10.58 -12.92 -14.14
N ASN A 230 -9.97 -13.78 -14.97
CA ASN A 230 -10.55 -15.03 -15.44
C ASN A 230 -10.86 -15.98 -14.27
N VAL A 231 -9.94 -16.08 -13.32
CA VAL A 231 -10.14 -16.87 -12.08
C VAL A 231 -11.31 -16.31 -11.28
N ALA A 232 -11.37 -14.99 -11.09
CA ALA A 232 -12.46 -14.37 -10.35
C ALA A 232 -13.82 -14.58 -11.03
N GLU A 233 -13.87 -14.53 -12.35
CA GLU A 233 -15.08 -14.83 -13.11
C GLU A 233 -15.51 -16.30 -12.95
N ALA A 234 -14.56 -17.23 -13.02
CA ALA A 234 -14.83 -18.66 -12.80
C ALA A 234 -15.38 -18.94 -11.40
N PHE A 235 -14.76 -18.34 -10.37
CA PHE A 235 -15.26 -18.44 -9.00
C PHE A 235 -16.66 -17.87 -8.84
N SER A 236 -16.95 -16.71 -9.45
CA SER A 236 -18.24 -16.03 -9.33
C SER A 236 -19.42 -16.87 -9.88
N LYS A 237 -19.15 -17.76 -10.81
CA LYS A 237 -20.18 -18.67 -11.38
C LYS A 237 -20.57 -19.80 -10.43
N THR A 238 -19.68 -20.19 -9.52
CA THR A 238 -19.87 -21.36 -8.65
C THR A 238 -20.03 -20.98 -7.18
N ILE A 239 -19.27 -19.99 -6.72
CA ILE A 239 -19.30 -19.54 -5.32
C ILE A 239 -19.52 -18.04 -5.29
N ASP A 240 -20.62 -17.64 -4.66
CA ASP A 240 -20.88 -16.24 -4.39
C ASP A 240 -19.92 -15.76 -3.30
N PHE A 241 -18.93 -14.94 -3.67
CA PHE A 241 -17.98 -14.32 -2.74
C PHE A 241 -18.31 -12.84 -2.53
N ASP A 242 -17.95 -12.30 -1.35
CA ASP A 242 -18.35 -10.97 -0.91
C ASP A 242 -17.34 -9.89 -1.26
N GLY A 243 -16.15 -10.28 -1.65
CA GLY A 243 -15.08 -9.34 -2.03
C GLY A 243 -13.78 -10.02 -2.34
N ILE A 244 -12.83 -9.22 -2.79
CA ILE A 244 -11.54 -9.65 -3.32
C ILE A 244 -10.42 -9.11 -2.43
N VAL A 245 -9.41 -9.95 -2.22
CA VAL A 245 -8.10 -9.57 -1.66
C VAL A 245 -7.09 -9.67 -2.78
N LEU A 246 -6.50 -8.55 -3.20
CA LEU A 246 -5.40 -8.54 -4.16
C LEU A 246 -4.07 -8.62 -3.42
N THR A 247 -3.31 -9.67 -3.69
CA THR A 247 -1.96 -9.88 -3.15
C THR A 247 -0.89 -9.44 -4.15
N LYS A 248 0.33 -9.24 -3.66
CA LYS A 248 1.53 -8.94 -4.46
C LYS A 248 1.39 -7.70 -5.35
N LEU A 249 0.57 -6.73 -4.93
CA LEU A 249 0.33 -5.52 -5.70
C LEU A 249 1.58 -4.63 -5.81
N ASP A 250 2.52 -4.77 -4.88
CA ASP A 250 3.83 -4.11 -4.91
C ASP A 250 4.71 -4.56 -6.09
N GLY A 251 4.58 -5.82 -6.52
CA GLY A 251 5.26 -6.36 -7.69
C GLY A 251 4.54 -6.09 -9.02
N ASP A 252 3.29 -5.64 -8.99
CA ASP A 252 2.52 -5.35 -10.21
C ASP A 252 2.82 -3.94 -10.73
N ALA A 253 3.58 -3.88 -11.82
CA ALA A 253 3.90 -2.63 -12.52
C ALA A 253 2.80 -2.19 -13.50
N ARG A 254 1.87 -3.08 -13.88
CA ARG A 254 0.83 -2.86 -14.89
C ARG A 254 -0.52 -2.44 -14.29
N GLY A 255 -1.02 -3.19 -13.30
CA GLY A 255 -2.28 -2.88 -12.61
C GLY A 255 -3.55 -3.41 -13.28
N GLY A 256 -3.41 -4.27 -14.28
CA GLY A 256 -4.54 -4.78 -15.07
C GLY A 256 -5.59 -5.50 -14.24
N ALA A 257 -5.18 -6.33 -13.27
CA ALA A 257 -6.09 -7.03 -12.38
C ALA A 257 -6.91 -6.04 -11.53
N ALA A 258 -6.27 -5.06 -10.89
CA ALA A 258 -6.93 -4.09 -10.02
C ALA A 258 -7.96 -3.23 -10.77
N LEU A 259 -7.67 -2.88 -12.03
CA LEU A 259 -8.56 -2.08 -12.88
C LEU A 259 -9.69 -2.88 -13.53
N SER A 260 -9.59 -4.22 -13.61
CA SER A 260 -10.52 -5.03 -14.36
C SER A 260 -11.46 -5.88 -13.50
N VAL A 261 -10.94 -6.42 -12.39
CA VAL A 261 -11.61 -7.49 -11.65
C VAL A 261 -12.98 -7.08 -11.10
N LYS A 262 -13.13 -5.87 -10.60
CA LYS A 262 -14.42 -5.38 -10.10
C LYS A 262 -15.39 -5.10 -11.23
N ALA A 263 -14.92 -4.54 -12.35
CA ALA A 263 -15.76 -4.25 -13.51
C ALA A 263 -16.31 -5.53 -14.17
N VAL A 264 -15.50 -6.60 -14.20
CA VAL A 264 -15.89 -7.89 -14.79
C VAL A 264 -16.79 -8.70 -13.85
N THR A 265 -16.47 -8.75 -12.55
CA THR A 265 -17.17 -9.63 -11.57
C THR A 265 -18.32 -8.93 -10.85
N GLY A 266 -18.35 -7.61 -10.84
CA GLY A 266 -19.26 -6.80 -10.00
C GLY A 266 -18.88 -6.81 -8.52
N LYS A 267 -17.87 -7.61 -8.08
CA LYS A 267 -17.47 -7.75 -6.70
C LYS A 267 -16.40 -6.74 -6.29
N PRO A 268 -16.50 -6.13 -5.10
CA PRO A 268 -15.56 -5.10 -4.68
C PRO A 268 -14.20 -5.69 -4.29
N ILE A 269 -13.13 -4.95 -4.57
CA ILE A 269 -11.85 -5.18 -3.92
C ILE A 269 -11.97 -4.61 -2.50
N LYS A 270 -11.74 -5.45 -1.48
CA LYS A 270 -11.82 -5.04 -0.06
C LYS A 270 -10.45 -4.74 0.53
N LEU A 271 -9.46 -5.54 0.17
CA LEU A 271 -8.12 -5.50 0.76
C LEU A 271 -7.04 -5.65 -0.30
N VAL A 272 -5.90 -5.04 -0.07
CA VAL A 272 -4.71 -5.15 -0.92
C VAL A 272 -3.46 -5.40 -0.08
N SER A 273 -2.61 -6.30 -0.55
CA SER A 273 -1.29 -6.50 0.03
C SER A 273 -0.25 -5.73 -0.79
N THR A 274 0.45 -4.82 -0.11
CA THR A 274 1.38 -3.85 -0.71
C THR A 274 2.84 -4.17 -0.41
N GLY A 275 3.16 -5.42 -0.07
CA GLY A 275 4.51 -5.89 0.18
C GLY A 275 4.54 -7.22 0.93
N GLU A 276 5.74 -7.73 1.22
CA GLU A 276 5.94 -9.05 1.83
C GLU A 276 5.74 -9.07 3.35
N LYS A 277 5.95 -7.96 4.04
CA LYS A 277 5.84 -7.89 5.51
C LYS A 277 4.41 -8.11 5.98
N LEU A 278 4.25 -8.70 7.16
CA LEU A 278 2.93 -9.05 7.71
C LEU A 278 2.05 -7.84 8.03
N ASP A 279 2.62 -6.67 8.20
CA ASP A 279 1.91 -5.42 8.43
C ASP A 279 1.49 -4.69 7.13
N GLN A 280 1.84 -5.24 5.96
CA GLN A 280 1.56 -4.66 4.65
C GLN A 280 0.28 -5.26 4.03
N LEU A 281 -0.84 -5.10 4.72
CA LEU A 281 -2.20 -5.30 4.21
C LEU A 281 -3.02 -4.08 4.59
N GLU A 282 -3.72 -3.52 3.63
CA GLU A 282 -4.56 -2.33 3.83
C GLU A 282 -5.92 -2.49 3.15
N TYR A 283 -6.93 -1.73 3.60
CA TYR A 283 -8.19 -1.63 2.90
C TYR A 283 -7.99 -0.97 1.54
N PHE A 284 -8.75 -1.42 0.56
CA PHE A 284 -8.68 -0.85 -0.78
C PHE A 284 -9.44 0.46 -0.88
N HIS A 285 -8.77 1.50 -1.31
CA HIS A 285 -9.32 2.84 -1.54
C HIS A 285 -9.19 3.21 -3.02
N PRO A 286 -10.26 3.08 -3.84
CA PRO A 286 -10.22 3.33 -5.27
C PRO A 286 -9.73 4.73 -5.66
N ASP A 287 -10.14 5.75 -4.93
CA ASP A 287 -9.76 7.16 -5.11
C ASP A 287 -8.25 7.39 -4.89
N ARG A 288 -7.71 6.81 -3.83
CA ARG A 288 -6.26 6.88 -3.53
C ARG A 288 -5.45 6.13 -4.59
N MET A 289 -5.97 5.01 -5.05
CA MET A 289 -5.32 4.21 -6.10
C MET A 289 -5.32 4.95 -7.43
N ALA A 290 -6.44 5.57 -7.82
CA ALA A 290 -6.52 6.43 -9.00
C ALA A 290 -5.53 7.60 -8.90
N SER A 291 -5.43 8.24 -7.74
CA SER A 291 -4.46 9.32 -7.48
C SER A 291 -3.01 8.85 -7.63
N ARG A 292 -2.66 7.66 -7.13
CA ARG A 292 -1.33 7.05 -7.31
C ARG A 292 -1.01 6.79 -8.77
N ILE A 293 -1.96 6.19 -9.51
CA ILE A 293 -1.83 5.91 -10.95
C ILE A 293 -1.60 7.20 -11.75
N LEU A 294 -2.27 8.29 -11.41
CA LEU A 294 -2.12 9.59 -12.08
C LEU A 294 -0.94 10.43 -11.57
N GLY A 295 -0.16 9.91 -10.63
CA GLY A 295 0.97 10.64 -10.04
C GLY A 295 0.59 11.88 -9.24
N MET A 296 -0.66 11.93 -8.76
CA MET A 296 -1.16 13.00 -7.91
C MET A 296 -0.74 12.83 -6.44
N GLY A 297 -0.09 11.71 -6.14
CA GLY A 297 0.28 11.32 -4.77
C GLY A 297 -0.89 10.77 -3.97
N ASP A 298 -0.61 10.38 -2.74
CA ASP A 298 -1.61 9.86 -1.81
C ASP A 298 -1.35 10.43 -0.41
N VAL A 299 -1.72 11.69 -0.26
CA VAL A 299 -1.49 12.46 0.97
C VAL A 299 -2.23 11.85 2.16
N LEU A 300 -3.43 11.30 1.96
CA LEU A 300 -4.22 10.69 3.03
C LEU A 300 -3.53 9.44 3.60
N THR A 301 -3.07 8.53 2.73
CA THR A 301 -2.29 7.37 3.17
C THR A 301 -0.99 7.79 3.87
N LEU A 302 -0.35 8.86 3.42
CA LEU A 302 0.85 9.39 4.08
C LEU A 302 0.54 9.88 5.50
N ILE A 303 -0.55 10.63 5.67
CA ILE A 303 -1.02 11.11 6.98
C ILE A 303 -1.36 9.92 7.88
N GLU A 304 -2.16 8.95 7.42
CA GLU A 304 -2.54 7.77 8.20
C GLU A 304 -1.32 6.95 8.64
N ARG A 305 -0.34 6.77 7.75
CA ARG A 305 0.92 6.08 8.11
C ARG A 305 1.76 6.88 9.10
N ALA A 306 1.78 8.20 8.97
CA ALA A 306 2.45 9.09 9.90
C ALA A 306 1.79 9.04 11.29
N GLU A 307 0.46 9.10 11.35
CA GLU A 307 -0.31 8.98 12.60
C GLU A 307 -0.13 7.61 13.27
N ALA A 308 -0.16 6.53 12.49
CA ALA A 308 0.08 5.17 13.00
C ALA A 308 1.52 4.93 13.48
N ALA A 309 2.49 5.65 12.92
CA ALA A 309 3.91 5.54 13.29
C ALA A 309 4.28 6.42 14.50
N ALA A 310 3.46 7.41 14.83
CA ALA A 310 3.71 8.37 15.88
C ALA A 310 3.10 7.94 17.20
N GLU A 311 3.88 8.02 18.28
CA GLU A 311 3.37 7.98 19.64
C GLU A 311 2.78 9.36 19.97
N LYS A 312 1.53 9.42 20.44
CA LYS A 312 0.75 10.67 20.61
C LYS A 312 1.46 11.74 21.41
N ASP A 313 2.26 11.37 22.41
CA ASP A 313 2.97 12.30 23.27
C ASP A 313 4.25 12.88 22.62
N GLU A 314 4.88 12.15 21.69
CA GLU A 314 6.08 12.58 20.98
C GLU A 314 5.80 13.61 19.89
N GLN A 315 4.62 13.57 19.26
CA GLN A 315 4.23 14.50 18.19
C GLN A 315 4.09 15.94 18.69
N ALA A 316 3.41 16.15 19.80
CA ALA A 316 3.16 17.49 20.34
C ALA A 316 4.45 18.20 20.77
N GLU A 317 5.42 17.45 21.30
CA GLU A 317 6.73 18.01 21.66
C GLU A 317 7.59 18.31 20.43
N MET A 318 7.60 17.43 19.43
CA MET A 318 8.35 17.63 18.20
C MET A 318 7.83 18.84 17.40
N GLU A 319 6.52 18.98 17.28
CA GLU A 319 5.87 20.14 16.63
C GLU A 319 6.24 21.46 17.33
N LYS A 320 6.23 21.48 18.66
CA LYS A 320 6.60 22.64 19.45
C LYS A 320 8.07 23.05 19.27
N ARG A 321 8.99 22.08 19.16
CA ARG A 321 10.43 22.33 18.90
C ARG A 321 10.68 22.79 17.46
N LEU A 322 9.97 22.20 16.50
CA LEU A 322 10.02 22.61 15.08
C LEU A 322 9.58 24.06 14.88
N LEU A 323 8.47 24.47 15.53
CA LEU A 323 7.99 25.86 15.52
C LEU A 323 9.00 26.86 16.15
N GLN A 324 9.82 26.39 17.10
CA GLN A 324 10.90 27.19 17.70
C GLN A 324 12.17 27.29 16.83
N GLY A 325 12.19 26.61 15.66
CA GLY A 325 13.34 26.61 14.75
C GLY A 325 14.58 25.90 15.30
N ARG A 326 14.41 25.04 16.31
CA ARG A 326 15.48 24.22 16.90
C ARG A 326 15.32 22.78 16.38
N PHE A 327 16.35 22.29 15.67
CA PHE A 327 16.40 20.91 15.17
C PHE A 327 17.65 20.25 15.72
N THR A 328 17.46 19.25 16.62
CA THR A 328 18.52 18.50 17.27
C THR A 328 18.76 17.15 16.57
N PHE A 329 19.83 16.45 16.91
CA PHE A 329 20.03 15.09 16.42
C PHE A 329 19.10 14.07 17.08
N ASP A 330 18.55 14.36 18.27
CA ASP A 330 17.50 13.53 18.86
C ASP A 330 16.19 13.64 18.08
N ASP A 331 15.82 14.86 17.60
CA ASP A 331 14.67 15.05 16.70
C ASP A 331 14.89 14.33 15.37
N PHE A 332 16.13 14.31 14.86
CA PHE A 332 16.49 13.52 13.69
C PHE A 332 16.29 12.02 13.92
N LEU A 333 16.73 11.47 15.04
CA LEU A 333 16.54 10.06 15.38
C LEU A 333 15.05 9.69 15.52
N GLN A 334 14.26 10.57 16.12
CA GLN A 334 12.81 10.36 16.23
C GLN A 334 12.15 10.35 14.84
N ALA A 335 12.46 11.35 14.01
CA ALA A 335 11.96 11.42 12.63
C ALA A 335 12.39 10.19 11.81
N TYR A 336 13.63 9.74 11.96
CA TYR A 336 14.14 8.55 11.29
C TYR A 336 13.43 7.26 11.73
N LYS A 337 13.24 7.07 13.06
CA LYS A 337 12.47 5.95 13.60
C LYS A 337 11.04 5.94 13.11
N MET A 338 10.41 7.11 13.08
CA MET A 338 9.06 7.29 12.53
C MET A 338 8.99 6.90 11.06
N MET A 339 9.93 7.39 10.24
CA MET A 339 10.03 7.01 8.82
C MET A 339 10.21 5.50 8.62
N ARG A 340 11.07 4.86 9.40
CA ARG A 340 11.25 3.39 9.35
C ARG A 340 9.97 2.63 9.71
N ARG A 341 9.16 3.14 10.65
CA ARG A 341 7.85 2.57 11.00
C ARG A 341 6.82 2.74 9.87
N MET A 342 6.93 3.80 9.05
CA MET A 342 6.06 4.03 7.88
C MET A 342 6.34 3.07 6.71
N GLY A 343 7.44 2.34 6.73
CA GLY A 343 7.84 1.38 5.70
C GLY A 343 9.02 1.84 4.83
N PRO A 344 9.34 1.14 3.72
CA PRO A 344 10.46 1.48 2.85
C PRO A 344 10.36 2.91 2.32
N MET A 345 11.47 3.66 2.37
CA MET A 345 11.52 5.07 1.96
C MET A 345 10.99 5.32 0.54
N LYS A 346 11.28 4.40 -0.39
CA LYS A 346 10.77 4.48 -1.76
C LYS A 346 9.23 4.54 -1.81
N ASN A 347 8.57 3.77 -0.94
CA ASN A 347 7.11 3.74 -0.86
C ASN A 347 6.54 5.02 -0.21
N VAL A 348 7.23 5.57 0.78
CA VAL A 348 6.82 6.82 1.44
C VAL A 348 6.95 8.01 0.48
N ILE A 349 8.07 8.10 -0.25
CA ILE A 349 8.32 9.16 -1.22
C ILE A 349 7.32 9.13 -2.38
N SER A 350 6.90 7.94 -2.81
CA SER A 350 5.89 7.79 -3.88
C SER A 350 4.51 8.34 -3.51
N LEU A 351 4.21 8.50 -2.22
CA LEU A 351 2.96 9.09 -1.73
C LEU A 351 2.97 10.63 -1.76
N ILE A 352 4.14 11.26 -1.90
CA ILE A 352 4.27 12.73 -1.90
C ILE A 352 4.04 13.26 -3.33
N PRO A 353 3.04 14.15 -3.54
CA PRO A 353 2.76 14.72 -4.87
C PRO A 353 3.98 15.44 -5.46
N GLY A 354 4.34 15.09 -6.70
CA GLY A 354 5.42 15.73 -7.44
C GLY A 354 6.85 15.33 -7.08
N LEU A 355 7.10 14.69 -5.91
CA LEU A 355 8.46 14.27 -5.52
C LEU A 355 8.84 12.92 -6.12
N GLY A 356 7.90 12.03 -6.35
CA GLY A 356 8.17 10.68 -6.87
C GLY A 356 8.97 10.69 -8.17
N LYS A 357 8.68 11.62 -9.09
CA LYS A 357 9.42 11.77 -10.36
C LYS A 357 10.79 12.43 -10.21
N GLN A 358 10.91 13.43 -9.33
CA GLN A 358 12.18 14.17 -9.16
C GLN A 358 13.26 13.33 -8.50
N LEU A 359 12.86 12.29 -7.77
CA LEU A 359 13.75 11.35 -7.09
C LEU A 359 13.84 9.98 -7.79
N GLN A 360 13.17 9.78 -8.94
CA GLN A 360 13.40 8.63 -9.82
C GLN A 360 14.85 8.67 -10.31
N GLY A 361 15.65 7.71 -9.85
CA GLY A 361 17.10 7.65 -10.14
C GLY A 361 18.01 8.08 -8.99
N VAL A 362 17.47 8.66 -7.91
CA VAL A 362 18.20 8.77 -6.64
C VAL A 362 18.00 7.47 -5.88
N ASN A 363 19.01 6.63 -5.90
CA ASN A 363 19.02 5.42 -5.09
C ASN A 363 19.21 5.85 -3.64
N ILE A 364 18.10 6.08 -2.92
CA ILE A 364 18.15 6.29 -1.47
C ILE A 364 18.39 4.92 -0.86
N ASP A 365 19.66 4.60 -0.68
CA ASP A 365 20.09 3.35 -0.07
C ASP A 365 19.77 3.41 1.44
N ASP A 366 18.91 2.51 1.88
CA ASP A 366 18.59 2.33 3.32
C ASP A 366 19.88 2.12 4.15
N SER A 367 20.97 1.68 3.54
CA SER A 367 22.29 1.56 4.17
C SER A 367 22.92 2.92 4.49
N GLU A 368 22.72 3.94 3.67
CA GLU A 368 23.23 5.30 3.94
C GLU A 368 22.51 5.93 5.14
N LEU A 369 21.21 5.74 5.24
CA LEU A 369 20.41 6.17 6.40
C LEU A 369 20.82 5.42 7.67
N GLY A 370 21.12 4.12 7.57
CA GLY A 370 21.67 3.33 8.68
C GLY A 370 23.05 3.84 9.16
N ARG A 371 23.91 4.32 8.26
CA ARG A 371 25.19 4.96 8.62
C ARG A 371 24.96 6.28 9.35
N VAL A 372 24.02 7.09 8.91
CA VAL A 372 23.66 8.34 9.59
C VAL A 372 23.14 8.05 11.01
N GLU A 373 22.27 7.05 11.17
CA GLU A 373 21.80 6.58 12.49
C GLU A 373 22.99 6.18 13.39
N ALA A 374 23.93 5.38 12.87
CA ALA A 374 25.12 4.96 13.61
C ALA A 374 25.98 6.14 14.07
N ILE A 375 26.16 7.17 13.22
CA ILE A 375 26.88 8.39 13.57
C ILE A 375 26.17 9.10 14.73
N VAL A 376 24.85 9.28 14.66
CA VAL A 376 24.10 9.99 15.70
C VAL A 376 24.06 9.21 17.01
N LEU A 377 23.92 7.86 16.96
CA LEU A 377 23.97 7.00 18.14
C LEU A 377 25.36 7.00 18.83
N SER A 378 26.42 7.28 18.05
CA SER A 378 27.80 7.41 18.60
C SER A 378 28.07 8.75 19.26
N MET A 379 27.12 9.71 19.18
CA MET A 379 27.18 10.97 19.90
C MET A 379 26.67 10.81 21.34
N THR A 380 27.22 11.59 22.27
CA THR A 380 26.65 11.70 23.62
C THR A 380 25.31 12.47 23.58
N PRO A 381 24.45 12.33 24.61
CA PRO A 381 23.19 13.11 24.68
C PRO A 381 23.44 14.62 24.57
N GLU A 382 24.51 15.13 25.19
CA GLU A 382 24.87 16.54 25.09
C GLU A 382 25.29 16.95 23.67
N GLU A 383 26.01 16.09 22.94
CA GLU A 383 26.42 16.34 21.56
C GLU A 383 25.23 16.30 20.59
N ARG A 384 24.21 15.48 20.86
CA ARG A 384 22.98 15.44 20.09
C ARG A 384 22.13 16.67 20.29
N SER A 385 22.05 17.16 21.52
CA SER A 385 21.28 18.37 21.87
C SER A 385 21.99 19.67 21.45
N HIS A 386 23.34 19.68 21.53
CA HIS A 386 24.20 20.85 21.27
C HIS A 386 25.30 20.53 20.25
N PRO A 387 24.96 20.32 18.98
CA PRO A 387 25.94 19.88 17.96
C PRO A 387 27.11 20.84 17.71
N GLU A 388 27.01 22.07 18.15
CA GLU A 388 28.08 23.08 18.08
C GLU A 388 29.32 22.72 18.90
N ILE A 389 29.19 21.87 19.90
CA ILE A 389 30.33 21.41 20.72
C ILE A 389 31.17 20.33 20.03
N ILE A 390 30.70 19.77 18.90
CA ILE A 390 31.37 18.69 18.16
C ILE A 390 32.56 19.29 17.37
N LYS A 391 33.73 19.35 18.01
CA LYS A 391 34.99 19.81 17.42
C LYS A 391 35.88 18.61 17.02
N GLY A 392 37.08 18.87 16.53
CA GLY A 392 37.97 17.89 15.89
C GLY A 392 38.11 16.53 16.59
N SER A 393 38.48 16.50 17.87
CA SER A 393 38.65 15.26 18.64
C SER A 393 37.34 14.48 18.83
N ARG A 394 36.21 15.19 19.03
CA ARG A 394 34.89 14.58 19.15
C ARG A 394 34.44 13.97 17.79
N ARG A 395 34.73 14.63 16.66
CA ARG A 395 34.44 14.08 15.32
C ARG A 395 35.22 12.79 15.07
N ALA A 396 36.49 12.74 15.44
CA ALA A 396 37.29 11.53 15.29
C ALA A 396 36.74 10.37 16.15
N ARG A 397 36.32 10.65 17.40
CA ARG A 397 35.72 9.68 18.31
C ARG A 397 34.38 9.16 17.77
N ILE A 398 33.51 10.07 17.29
CA ILE A 398 32.21 9.72 16.70
C ILE A 398 32.41 8.86 15.45
N ALA A 399 33.34 9.22 14.57
CA ALA A 399 33.65 8.47 13.36
C ALA A 399 34.15 7.06 13.70
N ALA A 400 35.05 6.93 14.65
CA ALA A 400 35.55 5.62 15.11
C ALA A 400 34.43 4.76 15.73
N GLY A 401 33.58 5.36 16.58
CA GLY A 401 32.47 4.65 17.25
C GLY A 401 31.37 4.20 16.30
N SER A 402 31.14 4.92 15.20
CA SER A 402 30.12 4.61 14.20
C SER A 402 30.62 3.75 13.03
N GLY A 403 31.91 3.42 12.97
CA GLY A 403 32.52 2.73 11.84
C GLY A 403 32.50 3.56 10.54
N THR A 404 32.46 4.92 10.67
CA THR A 404 32.41 5.83 9.54
C THR A 404 33.65 6.71 9.47
N THR A 405 33.72 7.62 8.50
CA THR A 405 34.84 8.57 8.33
C THR A 405 34.52 9.93 8.95
N VAL A 406 35.56 10.66 9.33
CA VAL A 406 35.42 12.07 9.80
C VAL A 406 34.76 12.93 8.74
N GLN A 407 34.97 12.63 7.45
CA GLN A 407 34.33 13.33 6.35
C GLN A 407 32.80 13.14 6.38
N GLN A 408 32.30 11.92 6.59
CA GLN A 408 30.88 11.62 6.71
C GLN A 408 30.24 12.32 7.93
N VAL A 409 30.94 12.35 9.07
CA VAL A 409 30.50 13.13 10.22
C VAL A 409 30.39 14.63 9.88
N ASN A 410 31.36 15.20 9.15
CA ASN A 410 31.32 16.59 8.71
C ASN A 410 30.16 16.89 7.74
N GLN A 411 29.89 15.96 6.81
CA GLN A 411 28.75 16.08 5.88
C GLN A 411 27.43 16.13 6.65
N LEU A 412 27.25 15.24 7.64
CA LEU A 412 26.05 15.23 8.47
C LEU A 412 25.87 16.54 9.26
N LEU A 413 26.93 17.06 9.87
CA LEU A 413 26.90 18.32 10.60
C LEU A 413 26.56 19.52 9.70
N THR A 414 27.07 19.50 8.45
CA THR A 414 26.80 20.53 7.45
C THR A 414 25.34 20.44 6.96
N GLY A 415 24.85 19.23 6.66
CA GLY A 415 23.47 18.98 6.25
C GLY A 415 22.47 19.45 7.32
N ARG A 416 22.73 19.17 8.61
CA ARG A 416 21.91 19.68 9.70
C ARG A 416 21.82 21.21 9.72
N LYS A 417 22.97 21.90 9.55
CA LYS A 417 23.00 23.39 9.51
C LYS A 417 22.20 23.94 8.32
N GLN A 418 22.25 23.27 7.18
CA GLN A 418 21.47 23.68 6.01
C GLN A 418 19.96 23.49 6.25
N MET A 419 19.58 22.37 6.85
CA MET A 419 18.19 22.09 7.21
C MET A 419 17.65 23.11 8.23
N GLU A 420 18.43 23.44 9.26
CA GLU A 420 18.07 24.47 10.24
C GLU A 420 17.85 25.86 9.61
N LYS A 421 18.69 26.23 8.63
CA LYS A 421 18.52 27.47 7.86
C LYS A 421 17.24 27.47 7.03
N MET A 422 16.92 26.35 6.36
CA MET A 422 15.70 26.21 5.59
C MET A 422 14.47 26.30 6.49
N MET A 423 14.46 25.63 7.63
CA MET A 423 13.34 25.68 8.57
C MET A 423 13.09 27.09 9.12
N LYS A 424 14.14 27.84 9.42
CA LYS A 424 14.01 29.25 9.82
C LYS A 424 13.43 30.15 8.71
N GLN A 425 13.63 29.79 7.44
CA GLN A 425 13.02 30.46 6.30
C GLN A 425 11.54 30.12 6.13
N PHE A 426 11.17 28.84 6.33
CA PHE A 426 9.77 28.39 6.33
C PHE A 426 8.94 29.08 7.42
N GLY A 427 9.47 29.19 8.63
CA GLY A 427 8.79 29.87 9.75
C GLY A 427 8.55 31.37 9.50
N ARG A 428 9.20 31.97 8.48
CA ARG A 428 9.04 33.38 8.06
C ARG A 428 8.17 33.54 6.80
N GLY A 429 7.45 32.50 6.35
CA GLY A 429 6.50 32.60 5.23
C GLY A 429 7.11 32.71 3.83
N LYS A 430 8.42 32.48 3.66
CA LYS A 430 9.08 32.46 2.35
C LYS A 430 9.34 31.05 1.89
N MET A 431 8.64 30.58 0.84
CA MET A 431 8.94 29.29 0.19
C MET A 431 10.30 29.35 -0.52
N PRO A 432 11.27 28.49 -0.19
CA PRO A 432 12.52 28.42 -0.93
C PRO A 432 12.29 27.71 -2.27
N ASN A 433 12.99 28.18 -3.31
CA ASN A 433 12.97 27.58 -4.63
C ASN A 433 13.76 26.26 -4.58
N LEU A 434 13.05 25.10 -4.58
CA LEU A 434 13.64 23.76 -4.51
C LEU A 434 14.66 23.47 -5.62
N GLN A 435 14.53 24.11 -6.79
CA GLN A 435 15.46 23.96 -7.91
C GLN A 435 16.88 24.47 -7.61
N SER A 436 17.02 25.46 -6.73
CA SER A 436 18.34 25.99 -6.36
C SER A 436 19.13 25.08 -5.42
N ILE A 437 18.46 24.21 -4.69
CA ILE A 437 19.06 23.29 -3.71
C ILE A 437 19.67 22.08 -4.42
N VAL A 438 19.01 21.55 -5.44
CA VAL A 438 19.50 20.40 -6.24
C VAL A 438 20.70 20.79 -7.11
N ALA A 439 20.76 22.05 -7.57
CA ALA A 439 21.87 22.54 -8.38
C ALA A 439 23.19 22.73 -7.59
N GLN A 440 23.12 22.95 -6.27
CA GLN A 440 24.32 23.11 -5.43
C GLN A 440 24.97 21.78 -4.99
N GLN A 441 24.29 20.66 -5.07
CA GLN A 441 24.84 19.35 -4.74
C GLN A 441 25.59 18.67 -5.91
N ARG A 442 25.57 19.26 -7.10
CA ARG A 442 26.30 18.78 -8.30
C ARG A 442 27.63 19.49 -8.57
N ARG A 443 28.12 20.29 -7.62
CA ARG A 443 29.47 20.90 -7.71
C ARG A 443 30.42 20.36 -6.65
#